data_968b37908b94c9d5ca3b89eb6dc4c88d
#
_entry.id   968b37908b94c9d5ca3b89eb6dc4c88d
#
_cell.length_a   1.000
_cell.length_b   1.000
_cell.length_c   1.000
_cell.angle_alpha   90.00
_cell.angle_beta   90.00
_cell.angle_gamma   90.00
#
_symmetry.space_group_name_H-M   'P 1'
#
loop_
_entity.id
_entity.type
_entity.pdbx_description
1 polymer ?
#
loop_
_entity_poly.entity_id
_entity_poly.type
_entity_poly.pdbx_seq_one_letter_code
_entity_poly.pdbx_strand_id
1 'polypeptide(L)'
;MKADLLETYKSDLCEDSIEAVQNAQTLQDFINVLHTYSAFLKYKSIPKIDWVRKWFADYKDEAEALGCYIDRVVSVTNPTTPVIAYGRSNISLIVTKAGLYNITLQDDSYCSIVAYYASMIRVRQKDNSQAHIIHQDNRSIIKIRKV
;
A
#
# COMPACT_ATOMS: atom_id res chain seq x y z
N MET A 1 2.83 17.50 -7.78
CA MET A 1 3.00 16.23 -7.04
C MET A 1 4.47 15.84 -6.88
N LYS A 2 5.20 15.41 -7.92
CA LYS A 2 6.60 14.94 -7.82
C LYS A 2 7.56 15.95 -7.18
N ALA A 3 7.58 17.17 -7.64
CA ALA A 3 8.46 18.22 -7.11
C ALA A 3 8.21 18.47 -5.61
N ASP A 4 6.94 18.53 -5.21
CA ASP A 4 6.54 18.73 -3.82
C ASP A 4 6.92 17.52 -2.94
N LEU A 5 6.81 16.28 -3.45
CA LEU A 5 7.29 15.08 -2.76
C LEU A 5 8.80 15.14 -2.51
N LEU A 6 9.55 15.46 -3.55
CA LEU A 6 11.00 15.54 -3.46
C LEU A 6 11.46 16.67 -2.55
N GLU A 7 10.81 17.84 -2.60
CA GLU A 7 11.13 18.96 -1.71
C GLU A 7 10.85 18.58 -0.25
N THR A 8 9.71 17.92 0.01
CA THR A 8 9.28 17.57 1.38
C THR A 8 10.10 16.43 1.98
N TYR A 9 10.45 15.41 1.19
CA TYR A 9 11.00 14.14 1.70
C TYR A 9 12.39 13.78 1.18
N LYS A 10 13.09 14.67 0.45
CA LYS A 10 14.38 14.37 -0.17
C LYS A 10 15.41 13.77 0.79
N SER A 11 15.45 14.27 2.02
CA SER A 11 16.36 13.76 3.06
C SER A 11 16.04 12.34 3.53
N ASP A 12 14.84 11.85 3.25
CA ASP A 12 14.34 10.54 3.66
C ASP A 12 14.40 9.50 2.55
N LEU A 13 14.71 9.93 1.32
CA LEU A 13 14.77 9.10 0.12
C LEU A 13 16.21 8.76 -0.24
N CYS A 14 16.45 7.54 -0.69
CA CYS A 14 17.69 7.16 -1.34
C CYS A 14 17.72 7.64 -2.81
N GLU A 15 18.90 7.66 -3.42
CA GLU A 15 19.10 8.11 -4.80
C GLU A 15 18.17 7.39 -5.79
N ASP A 16 18.08 6.06 -5.70
CA ASP A 16 17.21 5.25 -6.58
C ASP A 16 15.73 5.66 -6.46
N SER A 17 15.27 5.96 -5.24
CA SER A 17 13.88 6.41 -5.02
C SER A 17 13.66 7.81 -5.57
N ILE A 18 14.64 8.70 -5.45
CA ILE A 18 14.59 10.06 -6.03
C ILE A 18 14.50 9.98 -7.54
N GLU A 19 15.39 9.20 -8.17
CA GLU A 19 15.38 9.00 -9.62
C GLU A 19 14.06 8.40 -10.11
N ALA A 20 13.56 7.39 -9.42
CA ALA A 20 12.28 6.77 -9.76
C ALA A 20 11.10 7.76 -9.70
N VAL A 21 11.05 8.62 -8.67
CA VAL A 21 10.03 9.67 -8.58
C VAL A 21 10.17 10.69 -9.71
N GLN A 22 11.39 11.08 -10.04
CA GLN A 22 11.65 12.01 -11.15
C GLN A 22 11.20 11.45 -12.50
N ASN A 23 11.44 10.18 -12.72
CA ASN A 23 11.15 9.49 -13.99
C ASN A 23 9.68 9.08 -14.16
N ALA A 24 8.88 9.04 -13.08
CA ALA A 24 7.46 8.73 -13.16
C ALA A 24 6.72 9.75 -14.06
N GLN A 25 6.03 9.29 -15.10
CA GLN A 25 5.31 10.15 -16.04
C GLN A 25 3.81 10.15 -15.79
N THR A 26 3.29 9.05 -15.30
CA THR A 26 1.86 8.82 -15.08
C THR A 26 1.56 8.59 -13.60
N LEU A 27 0.28 8.64 -13.22
CA LEU A 27 -0.16 8.24 -11.88
C LEU A 27 0.20 6.77 -11.58
N GLN A 28 0.06 5.89 -12.58
CA GLN A 28 0.47 4.49 -12.49
C GLN A 28 1.95 4.35 -12.12
N ASP A 29 2.83 5.06 -12.84
CA ASP A 29 4.26 5.02 -12.55
C ASP A 29 4.55 5.48 -11.13
N PHE A 30 3.91 6.57 -10.70
CA PHE A 30 4.08 7.11 -9.38
C PHE A 30 3.61 6.13 -8.28
N ILE A 31 2.45 5.51 -8.45
CA ILE A 31 1.94 4.49 -7.52
C ILE A 31 2.87 3.26 -7.52
N ASN A 32 3.40 2.85 -8.68
CA ASN A 32 4.39 1.78 -8.74
C ASN A 32 5.66 2.10 -7.94
N VAL A 33 6.11 3.34 -7.93
CA VAL A 33 7.22 3.78 -7.08
C VAL A 33 6.90 3.56 -5.60
N LEU A 34 5.70 3.96 -5.16
CA LEU A 34 5.25 3.74 -3.77
C LEU A 34 5.18 2.26 -3.40
N HIS A 35 4.81 1.39 -4.34
CA HIS A 35 4.71 -0.06 -4.15
C HIS A 35 6.05 -0.79 -4.17
N THR A 36 7.08 -0.21 -4.77
CA THR A 36 8.31 -0.92 -5.10
C THR A 36 9.49 -0.53 -4.21
N TYR A 37 9.68 0.76 -3.98
CA TYR A 37 10.89 1.25 -3.35
C TYR A 37 10.86 1.17 -1.83
N SER A 38 11.96 0.70 -1.26
CA SER A 38 12.08 0.42 0.17
C SER A 38 11.90 1.64 1.06
N ALA A 39 12.25 2.84 0.56
CA ALA A 39 12.02 4.09 1.27
C ALA A 39 10.54 4.28 1.63
N PHE A 40 9.63 3.91 0.73
CA PHE A 40 8.19 3.99 0.95
C PHE A 40 7.61 2.76 1.67
N LEU A 41 8.25 1.60 1.54
CA LEU A 41 7.70 0.34 2.04
C LEU A 41 8.20 -0.04 3.44
N LYS A 42 9.49 0.24 3.77
CA LYS A 42 10.14 -0.43 4.90
C LYS A 42 10.48 0.47 6.09
N TYR A 43 10.88 1.72 5.86
CA TYR A 43 11.59 2.45 6.91
C TYR A 43 10.81 3.59 7.53
N LYS A 44 10.07 4.35 6.76
CA LYS A 44 9.34 5.52 7.23
C LYS A 44 7.92 5.54 6.69
N SER A 45 7.04 6.16 7.43
CA SER A 45 5.67 6.41 6.97
C SER A 45 5.67 7.65 6.08
N ILE A 46 6.11 7.47 4.84
CA ILE A 46 6.14 8.49 3.80
C ILE A 46 5.49 7.95 2.50
N PRO A 47 4.81 8.80 1.73
CA PRO A 47 4.41 10.16 2.13
C PRO A 47 3.42 10.15 3.29
N LYS A 48 3.37 11.24 4.07
CA LYS A 48 2.40 11.40 5.16
C LYS A 48 0.99 11.60 4.63
N ILE A 49 -0.01 11.22 5.43
CA ILE A 49 -1.41 11.22 5.02
C ILE A 49 -1.91 12.58 4.51
N ASP A 50 -1.48 13.68 5.10
CA ASP A 50 -1.90 15.02 4.65
C ASP A 50 -1.37 15.34 3.27
N TRP A 51 -0.12 14.91 2.97
CA TRP A 51 0.45 15.01 1.63
C TRP A 51 -0.34 14.15 0.63
N VAL A 52 -0.66 12.91 1.01
CA VAL A 52 -1.43 11.97 0.19
C VAL A 52 -2.83 12.54 -0.12
N ARG A 53 -3.54 13.01 0.90
CA ARG A 53 -4.86 13.63 0.74
C ARG A 53 -4.84 14.83 -0.19
N LYS A 54 -3.83 15.70 -0.03
CA LYS A 54 -3.66 16.89 -0.88
C LYS A 54 -3.51 16.52 -2.35
N TRP A 55 -2.60 15.60 -2.65
CA TRP A 55 -2.20 15.32 -4.03
C TRP A 55 -3.05 14.27 -4.75
N PHE A 56 -3.76 13.42 -3.99
CA PHE A 56 -4.67 12.41 -4.55
C PHE A 56 -6.15 12.79 -4.45
N ALA A 57 -6.49 14.01 -4.01
CA ALA A 57 -7.88 14.44 -3.83
C ALA A 57 -8.76 14.17 -5.06
N ASP A 58 -8.25 14.53 -6.24
CA ASP A 58 -8.95 14.42 -7.52
C ASP A 58 -8.70 13.06 -8.23
N TYR A 59 -7.86 12.18 -7.67
CA TYR A 59 -7.43 10.93 -8.30
C TYR A 59 -7.74 9.69 -7.47
N LYS A 60 -8.61 9.77 -6.47
CA LYS A 60 -8.87 8.65 -5.54
C LYS A 60 -9.37 7.40 -6.24
N ASP A 61 -10.26 7.54 -7.22
CA ASP A 61 -10.83 6.41 -7.93
C ASP A 61 -9.80 5.77 -8.88
N GLU A 62 -8.98 6.58 -9.55
CA GLU A 62 -7.88 6.08 -10.37
C GLU A 62 -6.81 5.40 -9.50
N ALA A 63 -6.47 5.96 -8.35
CA ALA A 63 -5.54 5.38 -7.41
C ALA A 63 -6.05 4.04 -6.86
N GLU A 64 -7.34 3.94 -6.52
CA GLU A 64 -7.99 2.71 -6.08
C GLU A 64 -7.90 1.62 -7.14
N ALA A 65 -8.17 1.95 -8.41
CA ALA A 65 -8.02 1.01 -9.52
C ALA A 65 -6.58 0.48 -9.68
N LEU A 66 -5.60 1.21 -9.17
CA LEU A 66 -4.17 0.86 -9.15
C LEU A 66 -3.71 0.21 -7.83
N GLY A 67 -4.63 -0.11 -6.93
CA GLY A 67 -4.34 -0.74 -5.63
C GLY A 67 -3.94 0.24 -4.52
N CYS A 68 -4.13 1.54 -4.71
CA CYS A 68 -3.85 2.57 -3.72
C CYS A 68 -5.15 3.13 -3.13
N TYR A 69 -5.42 2.84 -1.87
CA TYR A 69 -6.66 3.17 -1.17
C TYR A 69 -6.43 4.29 -0.17
N ILE A 70 -7.20 5.36 -0.27
CA ILE A 70 -7.04 6.56 0.56
C ILE A 70 -8.38 6.91 1.22
N ASP A 71 -8.47 6.69 2.54
CA ASP A 71 -9.71 6.88 3.31
C ASP A 71 -10.90 6.13 2.69
N ARG A 72 -10.69 4.87 2.27
CA ARG A 72 -11.71 4.03 1.62
C ARG A 72 -12.18 2.89 2.52
N VAL A 73 -13.45 2.54 2.41
CA VAL A 73 -14.02 1.29 2.93
C VAL A 73 -14.37 0.42 1.73
N VAL A 74 -13.64 -0.68 1.56
CA VAL A 74 -13.71 -1.47 0.31
C VAL A 74 -13.43 -2.95 0.56
N SER A 75 -14.05 -3.79 -0.28
CA SER A 75 -13.73 -5.21 -0.38
C SER A 75 -12.86 -5.45 -1.61
N VAL A 76 -11.72 -6.11 -1.41
CA VAL A 76 -10.74 -6.40 -2.46
C VAL A 76 -10.57 -7.90 -2.60
N THR A 77 -10.86 -8.44 -3.76
CA THR A 77 -10.76 -9.87 -4.04
C THR A 77 -9.69 -10.15 -5.07
N ASN A 78 -8.73 -11.01 -4.71
CA ASN A 78 -7.63 -11.44 -5.60
C ASN A 78 -6.94 -10.27 -6.32
N PRO A 79 -6.40 -9.28 -5.59
CA PRO A 79 -5.79 -8.11 -6.23
C PRO A 79 -4.64 -8.53 -7.17
N THR A 80 -4.60 -7.94 -8.35
CA THR A 80 -3.56 -8.18 -9.36
C THR A 80 -2.36 -7.25 -9.20
N THR A 81 -2.51 -6.19 -8.42
CA THR A 81 -1.46 -5.24 -8.05
C THR A 81 -1.22 -5.28 -6.54
N PRO A 82 -0.05 -4.87 -6.05
CA PRO A 82 0.14 -4.65 -4.61
C PRO A 82 -0.92 -3.70 -4.06
N VAL A 83 -1.29 -3.88 -2.80
CA VAL A 83 -2.27 -3.04 -2.11
C VAL A 83 -1.52 -2.11 -1.16
N ILE A 84 -1.80 -0.82 -1.23
CA ILE A 84 -1.34 0.16 -0.25
C ILE A 84 -2.53 0.96 0.28
N ALA A 85 -2.65 1.06 1.59
CA ALA A 85 -3.76 1.74 2.27
C ALA A 85 -3.25 2.87 3.13
N TYR A 86 -3.81 4.05 2.94
CA TYR A 86 -3.50 5.28 3.67
C TYR A 86 -4.70 5.77 4.46
N GLY A 87 -4.40 6.53 5.51
CA GLY A 87 -5.39 7.22 6.32
C GLY A 87 -6.28 6.25 7.10
N ARG A 88 -7.59 6.43 7.02
CA ARG A 88 -8.60 5.58 7.69
C ARG A 88 -9.20 4.54 6.74
N SER A 89 -8.39 4.00 5.84
CA SER A 89 -8.88 2.97 4.94
C SER A 89 -9.21 1.68 5.71
N ASN A 90 -10.33 1.06 5.36
CA ASN A 90 -10.76 -0.22 5.89
C ASN A 90 -10.94 -1.20 4.74
N ILE A 91 -10.04 -2.18 4.63
CA ILE A 91 -9.98 -3.12 3.53
C ILE A 91 -10.41 -4.51 4.00
N SER A 92 -11.39 -5.08 3.32
CA SER A 92 -11.75 -6.49 3.45
C SER A 92 -11.07 -7.27 2.32
N LEU A 93 -9.92 -7.89 2.62
CA LEU A 93 -9.14 -8.65 1.64
C LEU A 93 -9.60 -10.11 1.60
N ILE A 94 -10.00 -10.56 0.43
CA ILE A 94 -10.40 -11.94 0.17
C ILE A 94 -9.48 -12.52 -0.91
N VAL A 95 -8.71 -13.55 -0.56
CA VAL A 95 -7.81 -14.22 -1.49
C VAL A 95 -8.25 -15.66 -1.65
N THR A 96 -8.65 -16.01 -2.85
CA THR A 96 -9.15 -17.34 -3.25
C THR A 96 -8.33 -17.98 -4.35
N LYS A 97 -7.18 -17.40 -4.71
CA LYS A 97 -6.27 -17.92 -5.73
C LYS A 97 -4.86 -18.02 -5.18
N ALA A 98 -4.15 -19.06 -5.56
CA ALA A 98 -2.74 -19.19 -5.25
C ALA A 98 -1.95 -17.99 -5.83
N GLY A 99 -0.97 -17.51 -5.09
CA GLY A 99 -0.14 -16.39 -5.53
C GLY A 99 0.50 -15.65 -4.36
N LEU A 100 1.29 -14.64 -4.70
CA LEU A 100 1.92 -13.74 -3.75
C LEU A 100 1.19 -12.40 -3.76
N TYR A 101 0.71 -12.00 -2.59
CA TYR A 101 -0.02 -10.75 -2.38
C TYR A 101 0.74 -9.87 -1.39
N ASN A 102 1.07 -8.66 -1.80
CA ASN A 102 1.77 -7.69 -0.95
C ASN A 102 0.82 -6.57 -0.54
N ILE A 103 0.71 -6.37 0.76
CA ILE A 103 -0.17 -5.38 1.38
C ILE A 103 0.69 -4.46 2.25
N THR A 104 0.52 -3.16 2.09
CA THR A 104 1.13 -2.15 2.96
C THR A 104 0.02 -1.30 3.57
N LEU A 105 -0.02 -1.27 4.89
CA LEU A 105 -0.97 -0.48 5.67
C LEU A 105 -0.23 0.65 6.37
N GLN A 106 -0.78 1.84 6.31
CA GLN A 106 -0.17 3.05 6.87
C GLN A 106 -1.21 3.89 7.60
N ASP A 107 -0.77 4.76 8.49
CA ASP A 107 -1.62 5.61 9.34
C ASP A 107 -2.57 4.79 10.25
N ASP A 108 -3.86 5.06 10.22
CA ASP A 108 -4.91 4.35 10.99
C ASP A 108 -5.67 3.32 10.13
N SER A 109 -5.05 2.83 9.06
CA SER A 109 -5.70 1.89 8.16
C SER A 109 -5.86 0.50 8.78
N TYR A 110 -6.88 -0.21 8.35
CA TYR A 110 -7.24 -1.55 8.82
C TYR A 110 -7.43 -2.51 7.65
N CYS A 111 -7.02 -3.77 7.82
CA CYS A 111 -7.26 -4.82 6.85
C CYS A 111 -7.71 -6.11 7.54
N SER A 112 -8.87 -6.62 7.21
CA SER A 112 -9.30 -7.98 7.52
C SER A 112 -8.93 -8.92 6.38
N ILE A 113 -8.44 -10.13 6.69
CA ILE A 113 -7.87 -11.05 5.71
C ILE A 113 -8.55 -12.40 5.77
N VAL A 114 -9.03 -12.84 4.61
CA VAL A 114 -9.50 -14.20 4.36
C VAL A 114 -8.64 -14.82 3.27
N ALA A 115 -7.97 -15.96 3.54
CA ALA A 115 -6.99 -16.57 2.65
C ALA A 115 -7.25 -18.06 2.42
N TYR A 116 -7.33 -18.45 1.16
CA TYR A 116 -7.53 -19.82 0.70
C TYR A 116 -6.53 -20.21 -0.40
N TYR A 117 -6.45 -21.50 -0.71
CA TYR A 117 -5.83 -22.08 -1.89
C TYR A 117 -4.34 -21.77 -2.07
N ALA A 118 -3.55 -22.00 -1.01
CA ALA A 118 -2.10 -21.84 -1.05
C ALA A 118 -1.64 -20.41 -1.41
N SER A 119 -2.36 -19.40 -0.97
CA SER A 119 -1.95 -18.02 -1.09
C SER A 119 -0.83 -17.67 -0.12
N MET A 120 0.08 -16.78 -0.54
CA MET A 120 1.06 -16.14 0.35
C MET A 120 0.76 -14.65 0.44
N ILE A 121 0.44 -14.18 1.64
CA ILE A 121 0.12 -12.78 1.89
C ILE A 121 1.20 -12.18 2.80
N ARG A 122 1.81 -11.10 2.34
CA ARG A 122 2.78 -10.31 3.12
C ARG A 122 2.16 -8.98 3.46
N VAL A 123 2.00 -8.72 4.75
CA VAL A 123 1.47 -7.46 5.26
C VAL A 123 2.57 -6.69 5.97
N ARG A 124 2.75 -5.44 5.58
CA ARG A 124 3.58 -4.45 6.29
C ARG A 124 2.65 -3.45 6.98
N GLN A 125 2.79 -3.34 8.28
CA GLN A 125 2.04 -2.39 9.10
C GLN A 125 2.94 -1.26 9.53
N LYS A 126 2.49 -0.03 9.33
CA LYS A 126 3.16 1.20 9.76
C LYS A 126 2.21 1.99 10.65
N ASP A 127 2.78 2.85 11.46
CA ASP A 127 2.02 3.74 12.36
C ASP A 127 1.04 2.94 13.26
N ASN A 128 -0.23 3.31 13.29
CA ASN A 128 -1.28 2.66 14.05
C ASN A 128 -2.07 1.63 13.25
N SER A 129 -1.63 1.33 12.02
CA SER A 129 -2.36 0.41 11.15
C SER A 129 -2.45 -1.00 11.72
N GLN A 130 -3.51 -1.73 11.39
CA GLN A 130 -3.78 -3.06 11.90
C GLN A 130 -4.21 -4.02 10.80
N ALA A 131 -3.76 -5.27 10.90
CA ALA A 131 -4.24 -6.37 10.09
C ALA A 131 -4.79 -7.48 10.99
N HIS A 132 -5.92 -8.04 10.59
CA HIS A 132 -6.58 -9.12 11.33
C HIS A 132 -6.91 -10.28 10.41
N ILE A 133 -6.48 -11.48 10.80
CA ILE A 133 -6.76 -12.71 10.06
C ILE A 133 -8.12 -13.24 10.51
N ILE A 134 -9.11 -13.19 9.60
CA ILE A 134 -10.43 -13.76 9.81
C ILE A 134 -10.42 -15.26 9.55
N HIS A 135 -9.76 -15.66 8.42
CA HIS A 135 -9.60 -17.06 8.04
C HIS A 135 -8.32 -17.26 7.26
N GLN A 136 -7.66 -18.36 7.54
CA GLN A 136 -6.49 -18.84 6.83
C GLN A 136 -6.58 -20.37 6.72
N ASP A 137 -6.60 -20.89 5.51
CA ASP A 137 -6.53 -22.35 5.34
C ASP A 137 -5.13 -22.90 5.62
N ASN A 138 -5.00 -24.22 5.73
CA ASN A 138 -3.75 -24.88 6.12
C ASN A 138 -2.65 -24.83 5.05
N ARG A 139 -2.95 -24.40 3.83
CA ARG A 139 -1.98 -24.24 2.73
C ARG A 139 -1.55 -22.81 2.49
N SER A 140 -2.27 -21.84 3.05
CA SER A 140 -1.98 -20.42 2.92
C SER A 140 -1.02 -19.94 4.00
N ILE A 141 -0.20 -18.95 3.67
CA ILE A 141 0.76 -18.34 4.59
C ILE A 141 0.50 -16.84 4.65
N ILE A 142 0.24 -16.33 5.86
CA ILE A 142 0.10 -14.90 6.11
C ILE A 142 1.23 -14.44 7.01
N LYS A 143 2.04 -13.50 6.54
CA LYS A 143 3.13 -12.89 7.31
C LYS A 143 2.81 -11.42 7.55
N ILE A 144 2.60 -11.04 8.80
CA ILE A 144 2.36 -9.66 9.21
C ILE A 144 3.62 -9.14 9.91
N ARG A 145 4.14 -8.02 9.43
CA ARG A 145 5.28 -7.33 10.03
C ARG A 145 4.92 -5.90 10.36
N LYS A 146 5.22 -5.52 11.59
CA LYS A 146 5.26 -4.12 11.99
C LYS A 146 6.63 -3.53 11.59
N VAL A 147 6.62 -2.44 10.88
CA VAL A 147 7.82 -1.76 10.37
C VAL A 147 7.88 -0.32 10.87
#